data_f542e5e933fe8e8600e6be82047ce827
#
_entry.id   f542e5e933fe8e8600e6be82047ce827
#
_cell.length_a   1.000
_cell.length_b   1.000
_cell.length_c   1.000
_cell.angle_alpha   90.00
_cell.angle_beta   90.00
_cell.angle_gamma   90.00
#
_symmetry.space_group_name_H-M   'P 1'
#
loop_
_entity.id
_entity.type
_entity.pdbx_description
1 polymer ?
#
loop_
_entity_poly.entity_id
_entity_poly.type
_entity_poly.pdbx_seq_one_letter_code
_entity_poly.pdbx_strand_id
1 'polypeptide(L)'
;MRRLLILAIGVFFLAVTLLPMQPQFAVNAVSDGERLAMYSKPAVVRIVDGAAGQIRFTPPGYQGQTFNVSSIALGSGFFISSNGYIATNAHVVSTTREGEEKAKEALFWQMVQQIGQQLGRDPRSLNHGFINQHSELVGFQKFHHVLIPDGSSYPFEIKQYGAPTGGSIDQGKDVAVVKIEVKNAPILKLGDSDRVQLQDHVTVLGYPGAADTFQSGMLSQKSAFEASITDGKISARKAAASGAPILQTSASATHGNSGGPVLNDANEVIGLLTFRGDTVNGQEVSGFAFVVPSNTVLEYVKAAGAENKEGPTDTAFREGLDYYWTDQYSSAIPKFEEVKRLFPQHSEVDRLVQSSQQAKAEGREKSGISMWLVGGVVGFLLFIGFILLVIVIIFVLMRRRKKAKQAGMAPAPGGKVHPAPSHAPAAYSPRPPAPSPSPVHASPPPPPPAPMPMPHVIAGDQGMTVDLSRTVAITADGDAFKQNYGSIRFVSGPLSGQQFQVKHEGDFIGRDGGSSQIVIGDPRISKRHVWIGVKGGRVIIEDQNSRNGTFVNDPRSPRVTEAPLNAGDTVILGESDVARFEFHVN
;
A
#
# COMPACT_ATOMS: atom_id res chain seq x y z
N MET A 1 -37.96 43.64 43.68
CA MET A 1 -37.11 43.55 42.49
C MET A 1 -35.81 42.78 42.71
N ARG A 2 -35.00 43.04 43.76
CA ARG A 2 -33.76 42.29 44.02
C ARG A 2 -33.99 40.75 44.22
N ARG A 3 -35.09 40.35 44.90
CA ARG A 3 -35.39 38.92 45.13
C ARG A 3 -35.86 38.19 43.87
N LEU A 4 -36.53 38.83 42.92
CA LEU A 4 -36.96 38.26 41.66
C LEU A 4 -35.79 38.12 40.67
N LEU A 5 -34.81 39.05 40.70
CA LEU A 5 -33.59 38.95 39.88
C LEU A 5 -32.69 37.83 40.36
N ILE A 6 -32.56 37.65 41.68
CA ILE A 6 -31.77 36.55 42.27
C ILE A 6 -32.42 35.19 41.95
N LEU A 7 -33.75 35.09 41.95
CA LEU A 7 -34.46 33.87 41.59
C LEU A 7 -34.29 33.53 40.10
N ALA A 8 -34.34 34.52 39.20
CA ALA A 8 -34.16 34.32 37.77
C ALA A 8 -32.70 33.89 37.41
N ILE A 9 -31.71 34.46 38.09
CA ILE A 9 -30.29 34.08 37.95
C ILE A 9 -30.07 32.69 38.50
N GLY A 10 -30.68 32.35 39.66
CA GLY A 10 -30.58 31.00 40.25
C GLY A 10 -31.20 29.91 39.37
N VAL A 11 -32.35 30.17 38.73
CA VAL A 11 -33.00 29.20 37.83
C VAL A 11 -32.18 29.06 36.53
N PHE A 12 -31.55 30.12 36.01
CA PHE A 12 -30.67 30.06 34.84
C PHE A 12 -29.42 29.24 35.13
N PHE A 13 -28.77 29.44 36.29
CA PHE A 13 -27.62 28.61 36.70
C PHE A 13 -27.99 27.15 36.95
N LEU A 14 -29.17 26.89 37.53
CA LEU A 14 -29.63 25.51 37.74
C LEU A 14 -29.97 24.80 36.41
N ALA A 15 -30.48 25.51 35.41
CA ALA A 15 -30.76 24.96 34.08
C ALA A 15 -29.47 24.64 33.29
N VAL A 16 -28.39 25.40 33.51
CA VAL A 16 -27.08 25.16 32.86
C VAL A 16 -26.35 23.97 33.51
N THR A 17 -26.55 23.73 34.81
CA THR A 17 -25.92 22.58 35.52
C THR A 17 -26.65 21.25 35.36
N LEU A 18 -27.87 21.25 34.80
CA LEU A 18 -28.68 20.05 34.54
C LEU A 18 -28.57 19.56 33.08
N LEU A 19 -27.69 20.15 32.25
CA LEU A 19 -27.34 19.56 30.97
C LEU A 19 -26.63 18.23 31.24
N PRO A 20 -27.16 17.09 30.77
CA PRO A 20 -26.50 15.83 30.95
C PRO A 20 -25.10 15.94 30.32
N MET A 21 -24.04 15.84 31.13
CA MET A 21 -22.71 15.53 30.64
C MET A 21 -22.83 14.15 29.99
N GLN A 22 -23.03 14.16 28.68
CA GLN A 22 -22.87 12.92 27.92
C GLN A 22 -21.43 12.46 28.12
N PRO A 23 -21.22 11.18 28.46
CA PRO A 23 -19.88 10.64 28.50
C PRO A 23 -19.29 10.89 27.10
N GLN A 24 -18.27 11.73 27.00
CA GLN A 24 -17.44 11.82 25.83
C GLN A 24 -16.71 10.47 25.77
N PHE A 25 -17.31 9.48 25.09
CA PHE A 25 -16.52 8.39 24.56
C PHE A 25 -15.48 9.08 23.67
N ALA A 26 -14.22 8.94 24.02
CA ALA A 26 -13.12 9.37 23.17
C ALA A 26 -13.29 8.56 21.86
N VAL A 27 -13.91 9.15 20.87
CA VAL A 27 -13.91 8.64 19.52
C VAL A 27 -12.43 8.71 19.14
N ASN A 28 -11.80 7.55 18.95
CA ASN A 28 -10.45 7.51 18.38
C ASN A 28 -10.53 8.26 17.06
N ALA A 29 -10.02 9.48 17.03
CA ALA A 29 -9.96 10.26 15.81
C ALA A 29 -9.13 9.45 14.83
N VAL A 30 -9.69 9.16 13.64
CA VAL A 30 -8.97 8.49 12.56
C VAL A 30 -7.68 9.25 12.32
N SER A 31 -6.54 8.56 12.38
CA SER A 31 -5.23 9.18 12.20
C SER A 31 -5.08 9.75 10.78
N ASP A 32 -4.23 10.76 10.60
CA ASP A 32 -4.00 11.34 9.28
C ASP A 32 -3.45 10.29 8.30
N GLY A 33 -2.60 9.36 8.77
CA GLY A 33 -2.10 8.25 7.97
C GLY A 33 -3.21 7.28 7.54
N GLU A 34 -4.20 6.98 8.41
CA GLU A 34 -5.33 6.16 8.03
C GLU A 34 -6.23 6.86 7.01
N ARG A 35 -6.46 8.17 7.16
CA ARG A 35 -7.21 8.97 6.18
C ARG A 35 -6.53 8.96 4.82
N LEU A 36 -5.21 9.17 4.79
CA LEU A 36 -4.40 9.10 3.57
C LEU A 36 -4.53 7.71 2.93
N ALA A 37 -4.42 6.64 3.73
CA ALA A 37 -4.57 5.27 3.26
C ALA A 37 -5.94 5.01 2.64
N MET A 38 -7.02 5.37 3.33
CA MET A 38 -8.40 5.17 2.86
C MET A 38 -8.65 5.89 1.54
N TYR A 39 -8.12 7.10 1.39
CA TYR A 39 -8.29 7.89 0.17
C TYR A 39 -7.45 7.34 -1.00
N SER A 40 -6.22 6.89 -0.75
CA SER A 40 -5.23 6.63 -1.80
C SER A 40 -5.27 5.20 -2.33
N LYS A 41 -5.51 4.20 -1.48
CA LYS A 41 -5.50 2.78 -1.86
C LYS A 41 -6.34 2.44 -3.09
N PRO A 42 -7.59 2.95 -3.24
CA PRO A 42 -8.43 2.59 -4.37
C PRO A 42 -7.88 2.99 -5.74
N ALA A 43 -6.98 3.98 -5.76
CA ALA A 43 -6.37 4.47 -6.99
C ALA A 43 -5.04 3.76 -7.33
N VAL A 44 -4.49 2.94 -6.43
CA VAL A 44 -3.22 2.23 -6.65
C VAL A 44 -3.49 0.86 -7.25
N VAL A 45 -2.74 0.49 -8.27
CA VAL A 45 -2.95 -0.73 -9.06
C VAL A 45 -1.67 -1.56 -9.13
N ARG A 46 -1.85 -2.86 -9.34
CA ARG A 46 -0.75 -3.78 -9.63
C ARG A 46 -0.59 -3.95 -11.14
N ILE A 47 0.64 -4.01 -11.62
CA ILE A 47 0.94 -4.22 -13.04
C ILE A 47 1.69 -5.52 -13.21
N VAL A 48 1.27 -6.30 -14.21
CA VAL A 48 1.88 -7.58 -14.59
C VAL A 48 2.27 -7.47 -16.07
N ASP A 49 3.56 -7.54 -16.36
CA ASP A 49 4.09 -7.48 -17.73
C ASP A 49 5.10 -8.59 -17.97
N GLY A 50 4.96 -9.35 -19.05
CA GLY A 50 5.90 -10.42 -19.34
C GLY A 50 5.36 -11.52 -20.23
N ALA A 51 5.99 -12.69 -20.15
CA ALA A 51 5.57 -13.88 -20.86
C ALA A 51 5.85 -15.14 -20.06
N ALA A 52 5.08 -16.19 -20.34
CA ALA A 52 5.36 -17.55 -19.92
C ALA A 52 5.21 -18.51 -21.11
N GLY A 53 5.83 -19.68 -21.02
CA GLY A 53 5.75 -20.63 -22.11
C GLY A 53 6.37 -21.99 -21.77
N GLN A 54 6.29 -22.88 -22.75
CA GLN A 54 6.93 -24.18 -22.71
C GLN A 54 7.91 -24.28 -23.87
N ILE A 55 9.15 -24.63 -23.58
CA ILE A 55 10.19 -24.86 -24.60
C ILE A 55 10.61 -26.32 -24.52
N ARG A 56 10.47 -27.03 -25.62
CA ARG A 56 10.96 -28.41 -25.76
C ARG A 56 12.39 -28.38 -26.30
N PHE A 57 13.33 -28.94 -25.58
CA PHE A 57 14.73 -29.13 -26.01
C PHE A 57 14.96 -30.58 -26.33
N THR A 58 15.32 -30.90 -27.58
CA THR A 58 15.52 -32.28 -28.07
C THR A 58 16.90 -32.40 -28.71
N PRO A 59 17.97 -32.62 -27.93
CA PRO A 59 19.30 -32.79 -28.48
C PRO A 59 19.41 -34.13 -29.25
N PRO A 60 20.22 -34.21 -30.33
CA PRO A 60 20.36 -35.40 -31.12
C PRO A 60 20.76 -36.61 -30.28
N GLY A 61 20.02 -37.72 -30.44
CA GLY A 61 20.29 -38.99 -29.72
C GLY A 61 19.71 -39.05 -28.31
N TYR A 62 18.96 -38.03 -27.88
CA TYR A 62 18.33 -38.02 -26.56
C TYR A 62 16.82 -37.81 -26.67
N GLN A 63 16.08 -38.21 -25.64
CA GLN A 63 14.68 -37.85 -25.53
C GLN A 63 14.54 -36.36 -25.23
N GLY A 64 13.54 -35.71 -25.83
CA GLY A 64 13.25 -34.32 -25.60
C GLY A 64 12.78 -34.06 -24.17
N GLN A 65 13.25 -32.97 -23.59
CA GLN A 65 12.80 -32.44 -22.31
C GLN A 65 12.03 -31.13 -22.52
N THR A 66 10.87 -30.99 -21.85
CA THR A 66 10.09 -29.75 -21.89
C THR A 66 10.38 -28.94 -20.64
N PHE A 67 10.70 -27.66 -20.84
CA PHE A 67 10.96 -26.67 -19.80
C PHE A 67 9.78 -25.72 -19.72
N ASN A 68 9.22 -25.56 -18.52
CA ASN A 68 8.29 -24.48 -18.24
C ASN A 68 9.12 -23.25 -17.87
N VAL A 69 8.92 -22.18 -18.61
CA VAL A 69 9.69 -20.94 -18.49
C VAL A 69 8.79 -19.74 -18.34
N SER A 70 9.20 -18.77 -17.52
CA SER A 70 8.48 -17.53 -17.37
C SER A 70 9.42 -16.36 -17.12
N SER A 71 9.09 -15.22 -17.69
CA SER A 71 9.78 -13.95 -17.48
C SER A 71 8.70 -12.88 -17.30
N ILE A 72 8.32 -12.63 -16.06
CA ILE A 72 7.21 -11.75 -15.70
C ILE A 72 7.72 -10.69 -14.71
N ALA A 73 7.51 -9.43 -15.03
CA ALA A 73 7.74 -8.31 -14.16
C ALA A 73 6.45 -7.99 -13.39
N LEU A 74 6.59 -7.75 -12.10
CA LEU A 74 5.53 -7.24 -11.23
C LEU A 74 5.89 -5.82 -10.81
N GLY A 75 4.92 -4.93 -10.89
CA GLY A 75 5.09 -3.54 -10.47
C GLY A 75 3.80 -2.95 -9.95
N SER A 76 3.89 -1.70 -9.58
CA SER A 76 2.79 -0.88 -9.12
C SER A 76 2.52 0.25 -10.11
N GLY A 77 1.36 0.87 -10.01
CA GLY A 77 0.99 2.08 -10.71
C GLY A 77 -0.14 2.77 -9.98
N PHE A 78 -0.58 3.90 -10.48
CA PHE A 78 -1.74 4.58 -9.94
C PHE A 78 -2.50 5.33 -11.03
N PHE A 79 -3.80 5.41 -10.88
CA PHE A 79 -4.64 6.19 -11.78
C PHE A 79 -4.32 7.67 -11.68
N ILE A 80 -4.09 8.29 -12.84
CA ILE A 80 -3.83 9.71 -13.00
C ILE A 80 -4.98 10.43 -13.72
N SER A 81 -5.91 9.67 -14.27
CA SER A 81 -7.11 10.21 -14.94
C SER A 81 -8.27 9.24 -14.79
N SER A 82 -9.48 9.78 -14.61
CA SER A 82 -10.70 9.01 -14.41
C SER A 82 -11.09 8.12 -15.59
N ASN A 83 -10.48 8.28 -16.77
CA ASN A 83 -10.69 7.45 -17.96
C ASN A 83 -9.58 6.40 -18.15
N GLY A 84 -8.95 5.97 -17.07
CA GLY A 84 -8.11 4.77 -17.06
C GLY A 84 -6.65 4.96 -17.46
N TYR A 85 -6.14 6.22 -17.48
CA TYR A 85 -4.70 6.44 -17.59
C TYR A 85 -4.03 6.19 -16.25
N ILE A 86 -2.88 5.51 -16.28
CA ILE A 86 -2.11 5.06 -15.13
C ILE A 86 -0.65 5.43 -15.33
N ALA A 87 -0.03 6.02 -14.32
CA ALA A 87 1.41 6.22 -14.26
C ALA A 87 2.11 5.03 -13.62
N THR A 88 3.25 4.64 -14.18
CA THR A 88 4.14 3.58 -13.67
C THR A 88 5.57 3.81 -14.15
N ASN A 89 6.52 2.96 -13.75
CA ASN A 89 7.86 3.00 -14.31
C ASN A 89 7.92 2.33 -15.70
N ALA A 90 8.84 2.82 -16.53
CA ALA A 90 9.07 2.26 -17.86
C ALA A 90 9.59 0.82 -17.80
N HIS A 91 10.49 0.49 -16.85
CA HIS A 91 11.01 -0.86 -16.72
C HIS A 91 9.93 -1.89 -16.33
N VAL A 92 8.84 -1.46 -15.68
CA VAL A 92 7.72 -2.35 -15.29
C VAL A 92 6.96 -2.86 -16.51
N VAL A 93 6.93 -2.09 -17.62
CA VAL A 93 6.19 -2.43 -18.84
C VAL A 93 7.10 -2.65 -20.05
N SER A 94 8.37 -2.95 -19.78
CA SER A 94 9.40 -3.08 -20.82
C SER A 94 9.16 -4.26 -21.74
N THR A 95 8.70 -5.40 -21.24
CA THR A 95 8.44 -6.60 -22.06
C THR A 95 7.38 -6.34 -23.12
N THR A 96 6.28 -5.66 -22.74
CA THR A 96 5.25 -5.26 -23.72
C THR A 96 5.80 -4.23 -24.70
N ARG A 97 6.64 -3.29 -24.26
CA ARG A 97 7.29 -2.28 -25.10
C ARG A 97 8.24 -2.87 -26.13
N GLU A 98 9.08 -3.81 -25.70
CA GLU A 98 10.10 -4.45 -26.52
C GLU A 98 9.50 -5.46 -27.52
N GLY A 99 8.32 -5.99 -27.20
CA GLY A 99 7.56 -6.84 -28.09
C GLY A 99 7.79 -8.33 -27.92
N GLU A 100 7.08 -9.12 -28.73
CA GLU A 100 6.98 -10.57 -28.57
C GLU A 100 8.30 -11.30 -28.77
N GLU A 101 9.12 -10.86 -29.73
CA GLU A 101 10.40 -11.51 -30.01
C GLU A 101 11.37 -11.39 -28.82
N LYS A 102 11.41 -10.25 -28.16
CA LYS A 102 12.19 -10.08 -26.93
C LYS A 102 11.65 -10.89 -25.77
N ALA A 103 10.34 -11.01 -25.66
CA ALA A 103 9.72 -11.90 -24.67
C ALA A 103 10.11 -13.37 -24.90
N LYS A 104 10.10 -13.84 -26.15
CA LYS A 104 10.58 -15.21 -26.50
C LYS A 104 12.06 -15.40 -26.20
N GLU A 105 12.89 -14.40 -26.50
CA GLU A 105 14.33 -14.40 -26.15
C GLU A 105 14.53 -14.54 -24.64
N ALA A 106 13.77 -13.79 -23.82
CA ALA A 106 13.82 -13.89 -22.36
C ALA A 106 13.41 -15.28 -21.87
N LEU A 107 12.38 -15.90 -22.47
CA LEU A 107 11.98 -17.28 -22.14
C LEU A 107 13.07 -18.30 -22.51
N PHE A 108 13.73 -18.14 -23.66
CA PHE A 108 14.86 -18.97 -24.04
C PHE A 108 16.00 -18.88 -23.01
N TRP A 109 16.33 -17.67 -22.54
CA TRP A 109 17.34 -17.48 -21.49
C TRP A 109 16.96 -18.16 -20.18
N GLN A 110 15.69 -18.16 -19.77
CA GLN A 110 15.21 -18.89 -18.61
C GLN A 110 15.43 -20.39 -18.75
N MET A 111 15.19 -20.95 -19.95
CA MET A 111 15.50 -22.36 -20.22
C MET A 111 17.01 -22.65 -20.13
N VAL A 112 17.85 -21.79 -20.74
CA VAL A 112 19.32 -21.93 -20.66
C VAL A 112 19.81 -21.90 -19.21
N GLN A 113 19.24 -21.03 -18.37
CA GLN A 113 19.55 -21.01 -16.94
C GLN A 113 19.16 -22.33 -16.25
N GLN A 114 17.96 -22.87 -16.50
CA GLN A 114 17.54 -24.15 -15.96
C GLN A 114 18.44 -25.28 -16.40
N ILE A 115 18.86 -25.32 -17.68
CA ILE A 115 19.83 -26.32 -18.20
C ILE A 115 21.17 -26.15 -17.46
N GLY A 116 21.66 -24.94 -17.31
CA GLY A 116 22.90 -24.65 -16.56
C GLY A 116 22.85 -25.18 -15.13
N GLN A 117 21.76 -24.94 -14.42
CA GLN A 117 21.53 -25.43 -13.06
C GLN A 117 21.52 -26.98 -13.01
N GLN A 118 20.81 -27.63 -13.95
CA GLN A 118 20.77 -29.10 -14.03
C GLN A 118 22.16 -29.72 -14.28
N LEU A 119 22.99 -29.03 -15.07
CA LEU A 119 24.35 -29.49 -15.41
C LEU A 119 25.42 -29.06 -14.40
N GLY A 120 25.08 -28.23 -13.41
CA GLY A 120 26.05 -27.60 -12.50
C GLY A 120 27.07 -26.73 -13.23
N ARG A 121 26.65 -26.05 -14.33
CA ARG A 121 27.50 -25.21 -15.17
C ARG A 121 26.96 -23.78 -15.22
N ASP A 122 27.89 -22.84 -15.40
CA ASP A 122 27.47 -21.46 -15.70
C ASP A 122 26.65 -21.45 -17.01
N PRO A 123 25.41 -20.93 -17.01
CA PRO A 123 24.59 -20.81 -18.21
C PRO A 123 25.29 -20.11 -19.35
N ARG A 124 26.16 -19.14 -19.07
CA ARG A 124 26.95 -18.38 -20.08
C ARG A 124 27.98 -19.26 -20.79
N SER A 125 28.45 -20.37 -20.18
CA SER A 125 29.41 -21.29 -20.74
C SER A 125 28.78 -22.32 -21.69
N LEU A 126 27.45 -22.39 -21.76
CA LEU A 126 26.74 -23.33 -22.60
C LEU A 126 26.75 -22.89 -24.08
N ASN A 127 26.66 -23.87 -24.98
CA ASN A 127 26.54 -23.59 -26.42
C ASN A 127 25.10 -23.15 -26.76
N HIS A 128 24.81 -21.86 -26.67
CA HIS A 128 23.48 -21.31 -26.90
C HIS A 128 22.96 -21.55 -28.32
N GLY A 129 23.85 -21.53 -29.33
CA GLY A 129 23.49 -21.85 -30.70
C GLY A 129 22.99 -23.28 -30.87
N PHE A 130 23.69 -24.25 -30.25
CA PHE A 130 23.25 -25.63 -30.24
C PHE A 130 21.92 -25.80 -29.50
N ILE A 131 21.76 -25.19 -28.32
CA ILE A 131 20.52 -25.27 -27.55
C ILE A 131 19.36 -24.66 -28.36
N ASN A 132 19.53 -23.49 -28.96
CA ASN A 132 18.50 -22.83 -29.74
C ASN A 132 18.10 -23.65 -30.98
N GLN A 133 19.08 -24.24 -31.69
CA GLN A 133 18.83 -25.08 -32.87
C GLN A 133 17.98 -26.32 -32.56
N HIS A 134 18.08 -26.85 -31.34
CA HIS A 134 17.39 -28.07 -30.91
C HIS A 134 16.22 -27.76 -29.96
N SER A 135 15.78 -26.53 -29.91
CA SER A 135 14.66 -26.09 -29.05
C SER A 135 13.48 -25.62 -29.90
N GLU A 136 12.28 -25.93 -29.43
CA GLU A 136 11.01 -25.53 -30.02
C GLU A 136 10.13 -24.90 -28.93
N LEU A 137 9.58 -23.71 -29.22
CA LEU A 137 8.59 -23.08 -28.35
C LEU A 137 7.21 -23.73 -28.62
N VAL A 138 6.77 -24.59 -27.70
CA VAL A 138 5.53 -25.37 -27.85
C VAL A 138 4.31 -24.71 -27.21
N GLY A 139 4.51 -23.70 -26.36
CA GLY A 139 3.46 -22.89 -25.74
C GLY A 139 3.97 -21.50 -25.43
N PHE A 140 3.15 -20.46 -25.64
CA PHE A 140 3.47 -19.07 -25.36
C PHE A 140 2.25 -18.30 -24.92
N GLN A 141 2.40 -17.59 -23.80
CA GLN A 141 1.38 -16.71 -23.26
C GLN A 141 2.01 -15.38 -22.87
N LYS A 142 1.42 -14.27 -23.33
CA LYS A 142 1.83 -12.91 -22.99
C LYS A 142 0.95 -12.36 -21.87
N PHE A 143 1.57 -11.67 -20.93
CA PHE A 143 0.92 -10.95 -19.85
C PHE A 143 1.17 -9.46 -20.02
N HIS A 144 0.12 -8.65 -20.04
CA HIS A 144 0.19 -7.18 -20.11
C HIS A 144 -1.09 -6.63 -19.45
N HIS A 145 -1.18 -6.84 -18.13
CA HIS A 145 -2.42 -6.60 -17.40
C HIS A 145 -2.19 -5.65 -16.22
N VAL A 146 -3.20 -4.82 -15.98
CA VAL A 146 -3.38 -4.08 -14.74
C VAL A 146 -4.41 -4.80 -13.90
N LEU A 147 -4.05 -5.10 -12.67
CA LEU A 147 -4.93 -5.65 -11.65
C LEU A 147 -5.33 -4.51 -10.72
N ILE A 148 -6.62 -4.24 -10.61
CA ILE A 148 -7.14 -3.23 -9.70
C ILE A 148 -7.49 -3.85 -8.35
N PRO A 149 -7.65 -3.05 -7.27
CA PRO A 149 -7.75 -3.58 -5.91
C PRO A 149 -8.92 -4.52 -5.61
N ASP A 150 -9.98 -4.54 -6.44
CA ASP A 150 -11.09 -5.51 -6.33
C ASP A 150 -10.75 -6.89 -6.91
N GLY A 151 -9.58 -7.03 -7.56
CA GLY A 151 -9.13 -8.24 -8.25
C GLY A 151 -9.44 -8.28 -9.75
N SER A 152 -10.16 -7.28 -10.29
CA SER A 152 -10.41 -7.20 -11.73
C SER A 152 -9.13 -6.98 -12.53
N SER A 153 -9.02 -7.62 -13.68
CA SER A 153 -7.85 -7.60 -14.56
C SER A 153 -8.20 -6.98 -15.92
N TYR A 154 -7.36 -6.05 -16.37
CA TYR A 154 -7.54 -5.34 -17.63
C TYR A 154 -6.26 -5.34 -18.44
N PRO A 155 -6.29 -5.67 -19.74
CA PRO A 155 -5.15 -5.47 -20.62
C PRO A 155 -4.84 -3.97 -20.73
N PHE A 156 -3.57 -3.62 -20.76
CA PHE A 156 -3.14 -2.23 -20.92
C PHE A 156 -2.50 -1.96 -22.28
N GLU A 157 -2.58 -0.70 -22.69
CA GLU A 157 -1.82 -0.14 -23.80
C GLU A 157 -0.82 0.88 -23.29
N ILE A 158 0.40 0.89 -23.83
CA ILE A 158 1.41 1.91 -23.54
C ILE A 158 1.10 3.17 -24.35
N LYS A 159 0.81 4.29 -23.69
CA LYS A 159 0.54 5.58 -24.34
C LYS A 159 1.78 6.48 -24.42
N GLN A 160 2.63 6.43 -23.37
CA GLN A 160 3.93 7.10 -23.36
C GLN A 160 4.96 6.24 -22.65
N TYR A 161 6.21 6.37 -23.07
CA TYR A 161 7.31 5.57 -22.56
C TYR A 161 8.62 6.36 -22.58
N GLY A 162 9.20 6.58 -21.41
CA GLY A 162 10.53 7.15 -21.24
C GLY A 162 11.47 6.08 -20.70
N ALA A 163 12.39 5.62 -21.52
CA ALA A 163 13.26 4.49 -21.23
C ALA A 163 13.82 4.47 -19.80
N PRO A 164 14.11 3.29 -19.23
CA PRO A 164 14.71 3.17 -17.90
C PRO A 164 16.04 3.93 -17.79
N THR A 165 16.28 4.58 -16.66
CA THR A 165 17.55 5.26 -16.39
C THR A 165 18.64 4.22 -16.18
N GLY A 166 19.67 4.14 -17.05
CA GLY A 166 20.84 3.25 -16.93
C GLY A 166 21.02 2.20 -18.02
N GLY A 167 20.16 2.18 -19.04
CA GLY A 167 20.51 1.59 -20.33
C GLY A 167 21.54 2.47 -21.02
N SER A 168 22.53 1.86 -21.68
CA SER A 168 23.48 2.60 -22.52
C SER A 168 22.72 3.49 -23.49
N ILE A 169 23.06 4.76 -23.52
CA ILE A 169 22.77 5.77 -24.55
C ILE A 169 21.54 6.63 -24.34
N ASP A 170 20.43 6.19 -23.73
CA ASP A 170 19.27 7.06 -23.64
C ASP A 170 19.04 7.63 -22.24
N GLN A 171 18.82 8.92 -22.23
CA GLN A 171 18.48 9.80 -21.12
C GLN A 171 17.10 9.45 -20.53
N GLY A 172 16.87 8.17 -20.28
CA GLY A 172 15.60 7.67 -19.81
C GLY A 172 15.22 8.26 -18.46
N LYS A 173 13.95 8.60 -18.32
CA LYS A 173 13.37 9.13 -17.08
C LYS A 173 12.63 8.06 -16.29
N ASP A 174 12.61 6.82 -16.77
CA ASP A 174 11.94 5.65 -16.19
C ASP A 174 10.46 5.89 -15.84
N VAL A 175 9.72 6.49 -16.76
CA VAL A 175 8.29 6.77 -16.65
C VAL A 175 7.55 6.14 -17.81
N ALA A 176 6.44 5.46 -17.52
CA ALA A 176 5.47 5.06 -18.53
C ALA A 176 4.08 5.53 -18.13
N VAL A 177 3.28 5.85 -19.14
CA VAL A 177 1.84 6.07 -19.00
C VAL A 177 1.14 4.97 -19.80
N VAL A 178 0.39 4.15 -19.10
CA VAL A 178 -0.44 3.10 -19.71
C VAL A 178 -1.92 3.44 -19.59
N LYS A 179 -2.75 2.80 -20.39
CA LYS A 179 -4.20 3.00 -20.37
C LYS A 179 -4.91 1.66 -20.34
N ILE A 180 -5.95 1.58 -19.52
CA ILE A 180 -6.95 0.50 -19.51
C ILE A 180 -8.35 1.07 -19.81
N GLU A 181 -9.26 0.21 -20.25
CA GLU A 181 -10.60 0.63 -20.61
C GLU A 181 -11.54 0.62 -19.40
N VAL A 182 -11.46 1.68 -18.59
CA VAL A 182 -12.36 1.97 -17.47
C VAL A 182 -12.81 3.43 -17.50
N LYS A 183 -13.90 3.73 -16.82
CA LYS A 183 -14.45 5.08 -16.67
C LYS A 183 -14.66 5.40 -15.19
N ASN A 184 -14.56 6.66 -14.85
CA ASN A 184 -14.76 7.17 -13.50
C ASN A 184 -13.83 6.50 -12.46
N ALA A 185 -12.64 6.02 -12.87
CA ALA A 185 -11.67 5.49 -11.92
C ALA A 185 -11.28 6.56 -10.88
N PRO A 186 -11.04 6.17 -9.62
CA PRO A 186 -10.46 7.08 -8.63
C PRO A 186 -9.04 7.45 -9.05
N ILE A 187 -8.60 8.68 -8.75
CA ILE A 187 -7.27 9.16 -9.13
C ILE A 187 -6.46 9.65 -7.94
N LEU A 188 -5.14 9.71 -8.12
CA LEU A 188 -4.26 10.49 -7.25
C LEU A 188 -3.84 11.78 -7.95
N LYS A 189 -3.88 12.87 -7.21
CA LYS A 189 -3.47 14.19 -7.70
C LYS A 189 -1.95 14.30 -7.69
N LEU A 190 -1.36 14.75 -8.79
CA LEU A 190 0.06 15.06 -8.87
C LEU A 190 0.33 16.40 -8.18
N GLY A 191 1.22 16.40 -7.19
CA GLY A 191 1.73 17.58 -6.52
C GLY A 191 2.94 18.16 -7.26
N ASP A 192 3.47 19.25 -6.74
CA ASP A 192 4.64 19.94 -7.27
C ASP A 192 5.93 19.47 -6.58
N SER A 193 6.69 18.60 -7.26
CA SER A 193 7.94 18.04 -6.72
C SER A 193 9.07 19.06 -6.53
N ASP A 194 8.98 20.26 -7.11
CA ASP A 194 9.99 21.30 -6.90
C ASP A 194 9.89 21.93 -5.51
N ARG A 195 8.73 21.81 -4.86
CA ARG A 195 8.50 22.28 -3.48
C ARG A 195 8.97 21.30 -2.41
N VAL A 196 9.23 20.05 -2.78
CA VAL A 196 9.67 19.02 -1.83
C VAL A 196 10.98 19.41 -1.18
N GLN A 197 11.10 19.27 0.13
CA GLN A 197 12.31 19.59 0.89
C GLN A 197 12.95 18.34 1.49
N LEU A 198 14.21 18.47 1.91
CA LEU A 198 14.88 17.40 2.67
C LEU A 198 14.19 17.22 4.01
N GLN A 199 14.00 15.97 4.42
CA GLN A 199 13.29 15.56 5.64
C GLN A 199 11.75 15.70 5.57
N ASP A 200 11.17 16.13 4.43
CA ASP A 200 9.72 16.02 4.25
C ASP A 200 9.29 14.56 4.43
N HIS A 201 8.20 14.38 5.18
CA HIS A 201 7.58 13.08 5.35
C HIS A 201 6.93 12.62 4.05
N VAL A 202 7.04 11.33 3.77
CA VAL A 202 6.44 10.71 2.59
C VAL A 202 5.86 9.34 2.90
N THR A 203 4.73 9.05 2.28
CA THR A 203 4.08 7.74 2.34
C THR A 203 4.13 7.10 0.95
N VAL A 204 4.57 5.86 0.88
CA VAL A 204 4.67 5.07 -0.35
C VAL A 204 3.61 3.98 -0.35
N LEU A 205 2.88 3.85 -1.45
CA LEU A 205 1.94 2.75 -1.65
C LEU A 205 2.39 1.89 -2.83
N GLY A 206 2.20 0.56 -2.70
CA GLY A 206 2.52 -0.36 -3.78
C GLY A 206 2.26 -1.82 -3.42
N TYR A 207 2.65 -2.70 -4.33
CA TYR A 207 2.45 -4.15 -4.21
C TYR A 207 3.81 -4.85 -4.12
N PRO A 208 4.42 -4.92 -2.91
CA PRO A 208 5.73 -5.54 -2.73
C PRO A 208 5.67 -7.04 -3.03
N GLY A 209 6.41 -7.51 -4.02
CA GLY A 209 6.43 -8.93 -4.41
C GLY A 209 6.86 -9.87 -3.29
N ALA A 210 7.69 -9.40 -2.36
CA ALA A 210 8.12 -10.19 -1.20
C ALA A 210 6.98 -10.41 -0.18
N ALA A 211 6.03 -9.47 -0.07
CA ALA A 211 4.87 -9.63 0.81
C ALA A 211 3.81 -10.55 0.21
N ASP A 212 3.82 -10.71 -1.11
CA ASP A 212 2.82 -11.48 -1.86
C ASP A 212 3.30 -12.86 -2.28
N THR A 213 4.40 -13.37 -1.68
CA THR A 213 4.86 -14.74 -1.95
C THR A 213 3.83 -15.72 -1.44
N PHE A 214 2.91 -16.11 -2.32
CA PHE A 214 1.94 -17.21 -2.11
C PHE A 214 2.61 -18.56 -1.77
N GLN A 215 3.91 -18.65 -2.00
CA GLN A 215 4.72 -19.85 -1.72
C GLN A 215 4.74 -20.25 -0.24
N SER A 216 4.38 -19.35 0.67
CA SER A 216 4.37 -19.66 2.10
C SER A 216 3.04 -20.23 2.61
N GLY A 217 1.97 -20.19 1.82
CA GLY A 217 0.61 -20.55 2.28
C GLY A 217 0.09 -19.69 3.45
N MET A 218 0.81 -18.61 3.80
CA MET A 218 0.47 -17.73 4.93
C MET A 218 -0.58 -16.69 4.58
N LEU A 219 -0.65 -16.27 3.31
CA LEU A 219 -1.55 -15.22 2.86
C LEU A 219 -2.65 -15.78 1.97
N SER A 220 -3.84 -15.19 2.06
CA SER A 220 -4.94 -15.51 1.14
C SER A 220 -4.69 -14.88 -0.24
N GLN A 221 -5.30 -15.45 -1.29
CA GLN A 221 -5.24 -14.87 -2.64
C GLN A 221 -5.73 -13.41 -2.68
N LYS A 222 -6.70 -13.05 -1.83
CA LYS A 222 -7.19 -11.67 -1.74
C LYS A 222 -6.12 -10.69 -1.23
N SER A 223 -5.16 -11.15 -0.45
CA SER A 223 -4.07 -10.31 0.06
C SER A 223 -3.16 -9.78 -1.05
N ALA A 224 -3.11 -10.45 -2.22
CA ALA A 224 -2.38 -9.97 -3.39
C ALA A 224 -2.94 -8.68 -4.00
N PHE A 225 -4.19 -8.35 -3.69
CA PHE A 225 -4.86 -7.14 -4.17
C PHE A 225 -4.86 -6.01 -3.13
N GLU A 226 -4.26 -6.22 -1.97
CA GLU A 226 -4.13 -5.22 -0.92
C GLU A 226 -2.79 -4.51 -1.03
N ALA A 227 -2.81 -3.20 -1.35
CA ALA A 227 -1.60 -2.40 -1.42
C ALA A 227 -0.97 -2.22 -0.03
N SER A 228 0.34 -2.41 0.05
CA SER A 228 1.12 -2.11 1.25
C SER A 228 1.45 -0.63 1.33
N ILE A 229 1.57 -0.12 2.56
CA ILE A 229 1.92 1.26 2.85
C ILE A 229 3.20 1.28 3.68
N THR A 230 4.14 2.12 3.28
CA THR A 230 5.39 2.34 4.03
C THR A 230 5.67 3.82 4.14
N ASP A 231 6.21 4.24 5.29
CA ASP A 231 6.55 5.63 5.56
C ASP A 231 8.05 5.86 5.48
N GLY A 232 8.42 7.09 5.18
CA GLY A 232 9.81 7.52 5.13
C GLY A 232 9.94 9.03 5.02
N LYS A 233 11.14 9.47 4.65
CA LYS A 233 11.47 10.88 4.46
C LYS A 233 12.31 11.07 3.21
N ILE A 234 12.23 12.24 2.60
CA ILE A 234 13.15 12.63 1.55
C ILE A 234 14.54 12.83 2.13
N SER A 235 15.49 11.99 1.73
CA SER A 235 16.85 11.97 2.27
C SER A 235 17.88 12.71 1.40
N ALA A 236 17.63 12.81 0.08
CA ALA A 236 18.51 13.58 -0.83
C ALA A 236 17.78 13.99 -2.12
N ARG A 237 18.30 15.06 -2.75
CA ARG A 237 18.02 15.40 -4.15
C ARG A 237 19.26 15.03 -4.96
N LYS A 238 19.09 14.25 -6.01
CA LYS A 238 20.18 13.76 -6.86
C LYS A 238 19.84 13.98 -8.34
N ALA A 239 20.78 13.69 -9.20
CA ALA A 239 20.57 13.57 -10.62
C ALA A 239 21.05 12.18 -11.08
N ALA A 240 20.34 11.58 -12.03
CA ALA A 240 20.79 10.40 -12.73
C ALA A 240 22.04 10.75 -13.59
N ALA A 241 22.75 9.75 -14.09
CA ALA A 241 23.87 9.95 -15.02
C ALA A 241 23.44 10.72 -16.29
N SER A 242 22.18 10.63 -16.67
CA SER A 242 21.54 11.40 -17.75
C SER A 242 21.29 12.88 -17.42
N GLY A 243 21.50 13.31 -16.16
CA GLY A 243 21.11 14.63 -15.66
C GLY A 243 19.65 14.73 -15.24
N ALA A 244 18.84 13.69 -15.40
CA ALA A 244 17.43 13.70 -14.97
C ALA A 244 17.34 13.82 -13.42
N PRO A 245 16.44 14.67 -12.87
CA PRO A 245 16.29 14.83 -11.44
C PRO A 245 15.75 13.54 -10.79
N ILE A 246 16.31 13.20 -9.64
CA ILE A 246 15.88 12.05 -8.82
C ILE A 246 15.83 12.48 -7.36
N LEU A 247 14.79 12.08 -6.63
CA LEU A 247 14.74 12.18 -5.18
C LEU A 247 15.15 10.84 -4.57
N GLN A 248 15.77 10.88 -3.40
CA GLN A 248 16.05 9.70 -2.59
C GLN A 248 15.16 9.73 -1.35
N THR A 249 14.57 8.59 -1.01
CA THR A 249 13.75 8.42 0.20
C THR A 249 14.31 7.32 1.09
N SER A 250 14.05 7.43 2.39
CA SER A 250 14.30 6.37 3.38
C SER A 250 13.13 5.40 3.53
N ALA A 251 12.03 5.60 2.80
CA ALA A 251 10.91 4.66 2.82
C ALA A 251 11.37 3.28 2.34
N SER A 252 10.95 2.24 3.05
CA SER A 252 11.25 0.87 2.66
C SER A 252 10.61 0.52 1.33
N ALA A 253 11.41 0.05 0.38
CA ALA A 253 10.96 -0.40 -0.92
C ALA A 253 11.54 -1.78 -1.23
N THR A 254 10.76 -2.60 -1.93
CA THR A 254 11.15 -3.90 -2.43
C THR A 254 10.69 -4.07 -3.86
N HIS A 255 11.15 -5.13 -4.55
CA HIS A 255 10.62 -5.48 -5.86
C HIS A 255 9.09 -5.53 -5.85
N GLY A 256 8.45 -4.95 -6.86
CA GLY A 256 7.00 -4.82 -6.98
C GLY A 256 6.44 -3.46 -6.54
N ASN A 257 7.13 -2.70 -5.68
CA ASN A 257 6.74 -1.32 -5.34
C ASN A 257 7.07 -0.31 -6.46
N SER A 258 7.95 -0.66 -7.41
CA SER A 258 8.29 0.18 -8.56
C SER A 258 7.04 0.63 -9.30
N GLY A 259 6.93 1.92 -9.58
CA GLY A 259 5.76 2.54 -10.21
C GLY A 259 4.68 2.97 -9.24
N GLY A 260 4.80 2.65 -7.96
CA GLY A 260 3.86 3.12 -6.92
C GLY A 260 4.01 4.61 -6.61
N PRO A 261 2.93 5.27 -6.14
CA PRO A 261 2.95 6.67 -5.79
C PRO A 261 3.72 6.91 -4.49
N VAL A 262 4.44 8.03 -4.46
CA VAL A 262 5.04 8.61 -3.25
C VAL A 262 4.26 9.87 -2.93
N LEU A 263 3.57 9.88 -1.80
CA LEU A 263 2.64 10.92 -1.38
C LEU A 263 3.28 11.82 -0.31
N ASN A 264 2.90 13.10 -0.32
CA ASN A 264 3.12 14.02 0.79
C ASN A 264 1.95 13.98 1.79
N ASP A 265 2.07 14.70 2.92
CA ASP A 265 1.03 14.78 3.95
C ASP A 265 -0.28 15.47 3.46
N ALA A 266 -0.24 16.17 2.32
CA ALA A 266 -1.42 16.73 1.68
C ALA A 266 -2.12 15.74 0.73
N ASN A 267 -1.68 14.47 0.72
CA ASN A 267 -2.16 13.40 -0.16
C ASN A 267 -1.97 13.72 -1.66
N GLU A 268 -0.90 14.43 -2.00
CA GLU A 268 -0.50 14.69 -3.37
C GLU A 268 0.72 13.82 -3.73
N VAL A 269 0.73 13.27 -4.92
CA VAL A 269 1.85 12.47 -5.43
C VAL A 269 3.02 13.39 -5.77
N ILE A 270 4.10 13.30 -5.02
CA ILE A 270 5.35 14.04 -5.27
C ILE A 270 6.31 13.28 -6.19
N GLY A 271 6.02 12.03 -6.51
CA GLY A 271 6.79 11.25 -7.44
C GLY A 271 6.38 9.80 -7.55
N LEU A 272 7.11 9.10 -8.37
CA LEU A 272 6.93 7.70 -8.73
C LEU A 272 8.09 6.92 -8.14
N LEU A 273 7.81 5.95 -7.26
CA LEU A 273 8.86 5.13 -6.69
C LEU A 273 9.55 4.32 -7.79
N THR A 274 10.87 4.42 -7.88
CA THR A 274 11.67 3.54 -8.72
C THR A 274 12.67 2.81 -7.84
N PHE A 275 12.55 1.49 -7.80
CA PHE A 275 13.48 0.66 -7.06
C PHE A 275 14.57 0.21 -8.04
N ARG A 276 15.80 0.60 -7.76
CA ARG A 276 16.98 -0.01 -8.33
C ARG A 276 17.70 -0.72 -7.20
N GLY A 277 17.47 -2.02 -7.10
CA GLY A 277 18.23 -2.88 -6.23
C GLY A 277 19.67 -2.96 -6.78
N ASP A 278 20.53 -2.06 -6.32
CA ASP A 278 21.95 -2.33 -6.40
C ASP A 278 22.22 -3.50 -5.46
N THR A 279 22.46 -4.66 -6.03
CA THR A 279 22.91 -5.80 -5.25
C THR A 279 24.40 -5.66 -5.02
N VAL A 280 24.80 -5.49 -3.77
CA VAL A 280 26.20 -5.62 -3.38
C VAL A 280 26.42 -7.10 -3.02
N ASN A 281 27.28 -7.79 -3.78
CA ASN A 281 27.54 -9.25 -3.61
C ASN A 281 26.28 -10.14 -3.69
N GLY A 282 25.31 -9.77 -4.53
CA GLY A 282 24.08 -10.54 -4.69
C GLY A 282 23.02 -10.32 -3.61
N GLN A 283 23.25 -9.39 -2.66
CA GLN A 283 22.27 -9.01 -1.65
C GLN A 283 21.69 -7.63 -1.95
N GLU A 284 20.36 -7.50 -1.85
CA GLU A 284 19.68 -6.21 -1.96
C GLU A 284 20.15 -5.25 -0.85
N VAL A 285 20.52 -4.05 -1.24
CA VAL A 285 20.81 -2.98 -0.29
C VAL A 285 19.48 -2.40 0.18
N SER A 286 19.12 -2.67 1.42
CA SER A 286 17.93 -2.11 2.06
C SER A 286 18.19 -0.72 2.67
N GLY A 287 17.13 0.08 2.83
CA GLY A 287 17.17 1.33 3.61
C GLY A 287 17.20 2.62 2.79
N PHE A 288 17.16 2.55 1.46
CA PHE A 288 16.89 3.71 0.60
C PHE A 288 16.22 3.29 -0.70
N ALA A 289 15.45 4.19 -1.28
CA ALA A 289 14.85 4.04 -2.58
C ALA A 289 14.93 5.35 -3.36
N PHE A 290 14.74 5.28 -4.67
CA PHE A 290 14.72 6.45 -5.53
C PHE A 290 13.29 6.76 -6.00
N VAL A 291 13.07 8.03 -6.31
CA VAL A 291 11.76 8.55 -6.71
C VAL A 291 11.94 9.43 -7.94
N VAL A 292 11.24 9.11 -9.01
CA VAL A 292 11.13 10.01 -10.16
C VAL A 292 10.17 11.14 -9.79
N PRO A 293 10.59 12.42 -9.85
CA PRO A 293 9.75 13.55 -9.41
C PRO A 293 8.44 13.67 -10.19
N SER A 294 7.36 14.10 -9.52
CA SER A 294 6.04 14.25 -10.13
C SER A 294 6.00 15.21 -11.31
N ASN A 295 6.83 16.27 -11.31
CA ASN A 295 6.92 17.19 -12.45
C ASN A 295 7.45 16.47 -13.70
N THR A 296 8.37 15.50 -13.55
CA THR A 296 8.79 14.62 -14.65
C THR A 296 7.64 13.72 -15.10
N VAL A 297 6.89 13.11 -14.17
CA VAL A 297 5.72 12.28 -14.50
C VAL A 297 4.68 13.08 -15.27
N LEU A 298 4.43 14.32 -14.87
CA LEU A 298 3.45 15.22 -15.51
C LEU A 298 3.78 15.53 -16.99
N GLU A 299 5.07 15.56 -17.36
CA GLU A 299 5.48 15.70 -18.77
C GLU A 299 4.94 14.53 -19.62
N TYR A 300 5.05 13.30 -19.11
CA TYR A 300 4.57 12.09 -19.81
C TYR A 300 3.04 12.00 -19.82
N VAL A 301 2.39 12.43 -18.73
CA VAL A 301 0.93 12.51 -18.65
C VAL A 301 0.38 13.44 -19.72
N LYS A 302 0.96 14.64 -19.86
CA LYS A 302 0.58 15.61 -20.90
C LYS A 302 0.85 15.08 -22.30
N ALA A 303 2.01 14.43 -22.51
CA ALA A 303 2.36 13.84 -23.79
C ALA A 303 1.45 12.67 -24.17
N ALA A 304 0.89 11.95 -23.20
CA ALA A 304 -0.14 10.92 -23.41
C ALA A 304 -1.53 11.48 -23.75
N GLY A 305 -1.70 12.81 -23.70
CA GLY A 305 -3.01 13.47 -23.89
C GLY A 305 -3.96 13.29 -22.71
N ALA A 306 -3.44 12.98 -21.52
CA ALA A 306 -4.22 12.83 -20.32
C ALA A 306 -4.17 14.10 -19.45
N GLU A 307 -5.25 14.32 -18.70
CA GLU A 307 -5.34 15.37 -17.69
C GLU A 307 -5.41 14.76 -16.31
N ASN A 308 -4.57 15.21 -15.40
CA ASN A 308 -4.65 14.82 -13.98
C ASN A 308 -5.65 15.73 -13.27
N LYS A 309 -6.92 15.33 -13.35
CA LYS A 309 -8.04 16.06 -12.79
C LYS A 309 -8.99 15.08 -12.10
N GLU A 310 -9.41 15.41 -10.89
CA GLU A 310 -10.37 14.64 -10.11
C GLU A 310 -11.70 14.49 -10.86
N GLY A 311 -12.25 13.28 -10.78
CA GLY A 311 -13.52 12.91 -11.37
C GLY A 311 -14.68 12.91 -10.36
N PRO A 312 -15.90 12.55 -10.81
CA PRO A 312 -17.06 12.48 -9.94
C PRO A 312 -16.90 11.43 -8.82
N THR A 313 -16.17 10.33 -9.07
CA THR A 313 -15.87 9.30 -8.06
C THR A 313 -15.06 9.88 -6.92
N ASP A 314 -13.99 10.65 -7.22
CA ASP A 314 -13.14 11.27 -6.20
C ASP A 314 -13.91 12.26 -5.33
N THR A 315 -14.78 13.07 -5.97
CA THR A 315 -15.62 14.05 -5.26
C THR A 315 -16.59 13.34 -4.32
N ALA A 316 -17.35 12.35 -4.82
CA ALA A 316 -18.31 11.63 -4.02
C ALA A 316 -17.63 10.82 -2.89
N PHE A 317 -16.47 10.23 -3.18
CA PHE A 317 -15.72 9.46 -2.18
C PHE A 317 -15.18 10.35 -1.05
N ARG A 318 -14.62 11.51 -1.38
CA ARG A 318 -14.14 12.48 -0.40
C ARG A 318 -15.26 12.98 0.49
N GLU A 319 -16.38 13.40 -0.09
CA GLU A 319 -17.56 13.82 0.67
C GLU A 319 -18.08 12.70 1.58
N GLY A 320 -18.12 11.46 1.07
CA GLY A 320 -18.49 10.29 1.87
C GLY A 320 -17.56 10.06 3.06
N LEU A 321 -16.25 10.17 2.85
CA LEU A 321 -15.26 10.05 3.91
C LEU A 321 -15.35 11.19 4.95
N ASP A 322 -15.59 12.42 4.53
CA ASP A 322 -15.78 13.57 5.43
C ASP A 322 -16.98 13.35 6.36
N TYR A 323 -18.09 12.85 5.82
CA TYR A 323 -19.25 12.46 6.63
C TYR A 323 -18.92 11.26 7.54
N TYR A 324 -18.23 10.25 7.03
CA TYR A 324 -17.86 9.05 7.78
C TYR A 324 -16.97 9.38 8.99
N TRP A 325 -15.94 10.22 8.80
CA TRP A 325 -15.02 10.63 9.87
C TRP A 325 -15.65 11.58 10.90
N THR A 326 -16.77 12.19 10.57
CA THR A 326 -17.54 13.03 11.49
C THR A 326 -18.75 12.33 12.11
N ASP A 327 -18.82 10.99 11.97
CA ASP A 327 -19.88 10.13 12.47
C ASP A 327 -21.27 10.46 11.90
N GLN A 328 -21.35 11.04 10.70
CA GLN A 328 -22.58 11.37 9.98
C GLN A 328 -22.92 10.27 8.96
N TYR A 329 -23.14 9.05 9.45
CA TYR A 329 -23.26 7.85 8.62
C TYR A 329 -24.45 7.88 7.65
N SER A 330 -25.57 8.48 8.06
CA SER A 330 -26.74 8.67 7.18
C SER A 330 -26.44 9.55 5.96
N SER A 331 -25.46 10.45 6.06
CA SER A 331 -24.99 11.29 4.94
C SER A 331 -23.86 10.62 4.16
N ALA A 332 -23.04 9.80 4.82
CA ALA A 332 -21.94 9.06 4.19
C ALA A 332 -22.42 7.96 3.24
N ILE A 333 -23.42 7.16 3.67
CA ILE A 333 -23.93 6.01 2.92
C ILE A 333 -24.33 6.38 1.47
N PRO A 334 -25.18 7.40 1.22
CA PRO A 334 -25.56 7.77 -0.15
C PRO A 334 -24.37 8.16 -1.02
N LYS A 335 -23.33 8.77 -0.44
CA LYS A 335 -22.12 9.15 -1.15
C LYS A 335 -21.30 7.92 -1.56
N PHE A 336 -21.14 6.95 -0.67
CA PHE A 336 -20.48 5.70 -0.97
C PHE A 336 -21.26 4.86 -2.00
N GLU A 337 -22.60 4.86 -1.94
CA GLU A 337 -23.44 4.22 -2.95
C GLU A 337 -23.30 4.92 -4.32
N GLU A 338 -23.14 6.25 -4.34
CA GLU A 338 -22.84 6.98 -5.54
C GLU A 338 -21.47 6.57 -6.12
N VAL A 339 -20.43 6.46 -5.30
CA VAL A 339 -19.12 5.94 -5.72
C VAL A 339 -19.26 4.54 -6.34
N LYS A 340 -19.99 3.63 -5.68
CA LYS A 340 -20.22 2.28 -6.18
C LYS A 340 -20.91 2.27 -7.54
N ARG A 341 -21.85 3.19 -7.76
CA ARG A 341 -22.55 3.33 -9.05
C ARG A 341 -21.62 3.90 -10.14
N LEU A 342 -20.73 4.82 -9.80
CA LEU A 342 -19.79 5.47 -10.73
C LEU A 342 -18.64 4.54 -11.11
N PHE A 343 -18.08 3.83 -10.14
CA PHE A 343 -16.97 2.90 -10.28
C PHE A 343 -17.21 1.66 -9.39
N PRO A 344 -17.92 0.64 -9.90
CA PRO A 344 -18.29 -0.55 -9.13
C PRO A 344 -17.11 -1.34 -8.58
N GLN A 345 -15.92 -1.19 -9.16
CA GLN A 345 -14.67 -1.84 -8.78
C GLN A 345 -13.93 -1.12 -7.63
N HIS A 346 -14.54 -0.13 -6.99
CA HIS A 346 -13.92 0.61 -5.90
C HIS A 346 -13.77 -0.27 -4.64
N SER A 347 -12.53 -0.58 -4.25
CA SER A 347 -12.22 -1.59 -3.23
C SER A 347 -12.79 -1.31 -1.83
N GLU A 348 -12.98 -0.03 -1.47
CA GLU A 348 -13.30 0.37 -0.10
C GLU A 348 -14.80 0.62 0.14
N VAL A 349 -15.59 0.90 -0.90
CA VAL A 349 -16.97 1.40 -0.69
C VAL A 349 -17.89 0.40 -0.01
N ASP A 350 -17.81 -0.88 -0.35
CA ASP A 350 -18.67 -1.89 0.26
C ASP A 350 -18.40 -2.04 1.75
N ARG A 351 -17.12 -2.02 2.14
CA ARG A 351 -16.69 -2.04 3.55
C ARG A 351 -17.18 -0.79 4.29
N LEU A 352 -17.05 0.39 3.65
CA LEU A 352 -17.46 1.66 4.25
C LEU A 352 -18.97 1.78 4.41
N VAL A 353 -19.75 1.30 3.43
CA VAL A 353 -21.22 1.22 3.54
C VAL A 353 -21.61 0.31 4.70
N GLN A 354 -21.05 -0.89 4.76
CA GLN A 354 -21.33 -1.85 5.86
C GLN A 354 -20.95 -1.27 7.21
N SER A 355 -19.75 -0.70 7.33
CA SER A 355 -19.28 -0.08 8.59
C SER A 355 -20.16 1.10 9.01
N SER A 356 -20.63 1.91 8.05
CA SER A 356 -21.55 3.02 8.31
C SER A 356 -22.92 2.53 8.78
N GLN A 357 -23.46 1.49 8.14
CA GLN A 357 -24.73 0.87 8.54
C GLN A 357 -24.66 0.26 9.94
N GLN A 358 -23.58 -0.44 10.25
CA GLN A 358 -23.33 -1.00 11.56
C GLN A 358 -23.21 0.09 12.62
N ALA A 359 -22.40 1.13 12.37
CA ALA A 359 -22.22 2.24 13.28
C ALA A 359 -23.53 2.96 13.60
N LYS A 360 -24.39 3.12 12.58
CA LYS A 360 -25.73 3.68 12.72
C LYS A 360 -26.63 2.78 13.59
N ALA A 361 -26.62 1.46 13.34
CA ALA A 361 -27.40 0.49 14.13
C ALA A 361 -26.96 0.47 15.61
N GLU A 362 -25.68 0.68 15.88
CA GLU A 362 -25.10 0.80 17.22
C GLU A 362 -25.35 2.17 17.87
N GLY A 363 -26.04 3.09 17.20
CA GLY A 363 -26.36 4.42 17.74
C GLY A 363 -25.16 5.37 17.83
N ARG A 364 -24.08 5.11 17.08
CA ARG A 364 -22.88 5.96 17.05
C ARG A 364 -23.01 7.17 16.15
N GLU A 365 -24.16 7.34 15.47
CA GLU A 365 -24.39 8.47 14.60
C GLU A 365 -24.50 9.77 15.38
N LYS A 366 -23.68 10.75 15.04
CA LYS A 366 -23.87 12.11 15.51
C LYS A 366 -24.93 12.78 14.66
N SER A 367 -26.05 13.16 15.30
CA SER A 367 -27.04 13.98 14.63
C SER A 367 -26.37 15.27 14.17
N GLY A 368 -26.35 15.48 12.87
CA GLY A 368 -25.90 16.74 12.27
C GLY A 368 -26.89 17.85 12.59
N ILE A 369 -26.99 18.22 13.87
CA ILE A 369 -27.68 19.45 14.24
C ILE A 369 -26.82 20.56 13.64
N SER A 370 -27.30 21.05 12.51
CA SER A 370 -26.65 22.13 11.80
C SER A 370 -26.26 23.21 12.81
N MET A 371 -24.98 23.56 12.89
CA MET A 371 -24.50 24.69 13.71
C MET A 371 -25.30 25.98 13.42
N TRP A 372 -25.92 26.06 12.24
CA TRP A 372 -26.88 27.07 11.86
C TRP A 372 -28.17 27.03 12.72
N LEU A 373 -28.68 25.85 13.06
CA LEU A 373 -29.85 25.69 13.93
C LEU A 373 -29.51 26.10 15.38
N VAL A 374 -28.34 25.65 15.86
CA VAL A 374 -27.86 26.03 17.21
C VAL A 374 -27.56 27.54 17.25
N GLY A 375 -26.87 28.08 16.24
CA GLY A 375 -26.62 29.50 16.12
C GLY A 375 -27.91 30.33 15.96
N GLY A 376 -28.88 29.85 15.20
CA GLY A 376 -30.19 30.43 15.06
C GLY A 376 -31.00 30.48 16.36
N VAL A 377 -31.02 29.36 17.11
CA VAL A 377 -31.71 29.30 18.41
C VAL A 377 -31.02 30.17 19.45
N VAL A 378 -29.69 30.16 19.53
CA VAL A 378 -28.92 31.01 20.43
C VAL A 378 -29.11 32.48 20.06
N GLY A 379 -29.03 32.85 18.77
CA GLY A 379 -29.27 34.19 18.27
C GLY A 379 -30.69 34.67 18.57
N PHE A 380 -31.69 33.81 18.40
CA PHE A 380 -33.10 34.12 18.73
C PHE A 380 -33.31 34.34 20.24
N LEU A 381 -32.69 33.51 21.08
CA LEU A 381 -32.75 33.69 22.55
C LEU A 381 -32.06 35.01 22.99
N LEU A 382 -30.90 35.33 22.40
CA LEU A 382 -30.22 36.61 22.65
C LEU A 382 -31.04 37.80 22.18
N PHE A 383 -31.75 37.69 21.04
CA PHE A 383 -32.65 38.74 20.53
C PHE A 383 -33.86 38.94 21.46
N ILE A 384 -34.48 37.88 21.97
CA ILE A 384 -35.53 37.97 22.98
C ILE A 384 -35.00 38.61 24.27
N GLY A 385 -33.82 38.21 24.74
CA GLY A 385 -33.16 38.81 25.90
C GLY A 385 -32.91 40.33 25.72
N PHE A 386 -32.49 40.73 24.53
CA PHE A 386 -32.29 42.15 24.17
C PHE A 386 -33.62 42.93 24.19
N ILE A 387 -34.69 42.37 23.60
CA ILE A 387 -36.03 43.01 23.63
C ILE A 387 -36.51 43.20 25.08
N LEU A 388 -36.36 42.18 25.91
CA LEU A 388 -36.76 42.26 27.34
C LEU A 388 -35.92 43.30 28.07
N LEU A 389 -34.62 43.42 27.79
CA LEU A 389 -33.75 44.43 28.37
C LEU A 389 -34.20 45.83 27.97
N VAL A 390 -34.52 46.04 26.67
CA VAL A 390 -35.04 47.32 26.17
C VAL A 390 -36.36 47.69 26.84
N ILE A 391 -37.29 46.76 26.99
CA ILE A 391 -38.58 46.95 27.72
C ILE A 391 -38.32 47.36 29.17
N VAL A 392 -37.38 46.69 29.86
CA VAL A 392 -37.01 47.04 31.23
C VAL A 392 -36.42 48.45 31.31
N ILE A 393 -35.54 48.83 30.36
CA ILE A 393 -34.96 50.17 30.29
C ILE A 393 -36.05 51.22 30.07
N ILE A 394 -36.96 50.99 29.10
CA ILE A 394 -38.07 51.89 28.83
C ILE A 394 -38.96 52.05 30.09
N PHE A 395 -39.28 50.95 30.77
CA PHE A 395 -40.05 50.95 31.98
C PHE A 395 -39.37 51.71 33.13
N VAL A 396 -38.06 51.53 33.29
CA VAL A 396 -37.26 52.30 34.27
C VAL A 396 -37.23 53.78 33.92
N LEU A 397 -37.07 54.14 32.65
CA LEU A 397 -37.07 55.52 32.22
C LEU A 397 -38.44 56.19 32.38
N MET A 398 -39.53 55.46 32.10
CA MET A 398 -40.89 55.95 32.34
C MET A 398 -41.16 56.12 33.84
N ARG A 399 -40.69 55.24 34.70
CA ARG A 399 -40.76 55.40 36.17
C ARG A 399 -39.95 56.61 36.67
N ARG A 400 -38.73 56.81 36.08
CA ARG A 400 -37.93 58.01 36.42
C ARG A 400 -38.60 59.30 35.96
N ARG A 401 -39.26 59.37 34.78
CA ARG A 401 -40.01 60.48 34.29
C ARG A 401 -41.25 60.79 35.17
N LYS A 402 -41.96 59.77 35.72
CA LYS A 402 -43.05 59.94 36.69
C LYS A 402 -42.54 60.49 38.01
N LYS A 403 -41.35 60.08 38.52
CA LYS A 403 -40.76 60.66 39.73
C LYS A 403 -40.24 62.07 39.55
N ALA A 404 -39.74 62.47 38.37
CA ALA A 404 -39.26 63.80 38.06
C ALA A 404 -40.41 64.83 37.93
N LYS A 405 -41.65 64.40 37.58
CA LYS A 405 -42.83 65.28 37.56
C LYS A 405 -43.39 65.53 38.95
N GLN A 406 -43.03 64.79 40.01
CA GLN A 406 -43.48 65.02 41.40
C GLN A 406 -42.47 65.83 42.23
N ALA A 407 -41.26 66.11 41.70
CA ALA A 407 -40.24 66.85 42.45
C ALA A 407 -40.01 68.29 41.98
N GLY A 408 -40.95 68.85 41.22
CA GLY A 408 -40.85 70.24 40.73
C GLY A 408 -41.78 71.21 41.45
N MET A 409 -41.46 71.62 42.68
CA MET A 409 -41.89 72.86 43.26
C MET A 409 -41.19 73.06 44.62
N ALA A 410 -40.19 73.93 44.61
CA ALA A 410 -39.85 74.88 45.68
C ALA A 410 -38.52 75.61 45.32
N PRO A 411 -38.37 76.87 45.73
CA PRO A 411 -37.52 77.82 45.01
C PRO A 411 -36.09 77.98 45.58
N ALA A 412 -35.30 78.71 44.77
CA ALA A 412 -33.92 79.12 45.08
C ALA A 412 -33.87 80.15 46.22
N PRO A 413 -32.71 80.34 46.91
CA PRO A 413 -31.86 81.42 46.47
C PRO A 413 -30.32 81.23 46.58
N GLY A 414 -29.65 81.89 45.70
CA GLY A 414 -28.55 82.81 45.98
C GLY A 414 -27.15 82.29 46.21
N GLY A 415 -26.27 82.63 45.32
CA GLY A 415 -25.03 83.26 45.64
C GLY A 415 -23.73 82.50 45.59
N LYS A 416 -22.96 82.94 44.68
CA LYS A 416 -21.51 83.25 44.66
C LYS A 416 -20.61 82.32 43.82
N VAL A 417 -20.10 83.00 42.84
CA VAL A 417 -18.97 82.71 41.94
C VAL A 417 -17.65 82.70 42.71
N HIS A 418 -16.75 81.78 42.40
CA HIS A 418 -15.31 82.08 42.23
C HIS A 418 -14.59 80.82 41.59
N PRO A 419 -13.39 81.03 40.99
CA PRO A 419 -13.05 80.42 39.71
C PRO A 419 -12.09 79.25 39.80
N ALA A 420 -11.87 78.67 38.67
CA ALA A 420 -10.94 77.55 38.44
C ALA A 420 -9.48 77.80 38.83
N PRO A 421 -8.71 76.76 39.03
CA PRO A 421 -7.54 76.62 38.14
C PRO A 421 -7.44 75.32 37.41
N SER A 422 -6.89 75.47 36.23
CA SER A 422 -6.40 74.45 35.32
C SER A 422 -5.26 73.63 35.88
N HIS A 423 -5.28 72.34 35.67
CA HIS A 423 -4.02 71.63 35.60
C HIS A 423 -4.06 70.68 34.38
N ALA A 424 -2.98 70.80 33.60
CA ALA A 424 -2.66 70.08 32.40
C ALA A 424 -2.39 68.57 32.66
N PRO A 425 -2.53 67.75 31.62
CA PRO A 425 -2.32 66.32 31.75
C PRO A 425 -0.82 65.97 31.82
N ALA A 426 -0.47 65.11 32.77
CA ALA A 426 0.86 64.56 32.94
C ALA A 426 1.24 63.60 31.81
N ALA A 427 2.42 63.83 31.29
CA ALA A 427 3.03 63.06 30.24
C ALA A 427 3.34 61.61 30.68
N TYR A 428 3.03 60.71 29.80
CA TYR A 428 3.39 59.31 29.93
C TYR A 428 4.86 59.12 29.59
N SER A 429 5.69 58.68 30.56
CA SER A 429 7.07 58.31 30.32
C SER A 429 7.16 56.84 29.95
N PRO A 430 7.89 56.45 28.91
CA PRO A 430 8.06 55.08 28.54
C PRO A 430 9.05 54.33 29.46
N ARG A 431 8.68 53.11 29.81
CA ARG A 431 9.44 52.16 30.59
C ARG A 431 10.66 51.67 29.77
N PRO A 432 11.86 51.58 30.36
CA PRO A 432 13.05 51.08 29.65
C PRO A 432 12.92 49.57 29.30
N PRO A 433 13.52 49.14 28.19
CA PRO A 433 13.49 47.75 27.76
C PRO A 433 14.30 46.83 28.68
N ALA A 434 13.82 45.59 28.85
CA ALA A 434 14.48 44.54 29.59
C ALA A 434 15.79 44.13 28.89
N PRO A 435 16.82 43.70 29.64
CA PRO A 435 18.10 43.29 29.07
C PRO A 435 17.99 41.99 28.31
N SER A 436 18.64 41.96 27.14
CA SER A 436 18.78 40.77 26.29
C SER A 436 19.60 39.69 27.02
N PRO A 437 19.25 38.39 26.85
CA PRO A 437 20.07 37.31 27.40
C PRO A 437 21.40 37.21 26.66
N SER A 438 22.46 37.01 27.43
CA SER A 438 23.82 36.80 26.94
C SER A 438 23.92 35.53 26.07
N PRO A 439 24.79 35.51 25.06
CA PRO A 439 24.97 34.35 24.20
C PRO A 439 25.61 33.20 24.97
N VAL A 440 24.96 32.05 24.95
CA VAL A 440 25.52 30.78 25.40
C VAL A 440 26.60 30.36 24.40
N HIS A 441 27.82 30.24 24.84
CA HIS A 441 28.91 29.64 24.06
C HIS A 441 28.55 28.18 23.73
N ALA A 442 28.24 27.92 22.47
CA ALA A 442 28.19 26.57 21.96
C ALA A 442 29.61 26.03 21.80
N SER A 443 29.86 24.87 22.39
CA SER A 443 31.08 24.10 22.18
C SER A 443 31.20 23.71 20.69
N PRO A 444 32.39 23.71 20.09
CA PRO A 444 32.59 23.33 18.72
C PRO A 444 32.22 21.85 18.51
N PRO A 445 31.65 21.48 17.37
CA PRO A 445 31.34 20.08 17.04
C PRO A 445 32.65 19.28 16.89
N PRO A 446 32.63 17.97 17.20
CA PRO A 446 33.80 17.11 17.00
C PRO A 446 34.18 17.05 15.51
N PRO A 447 35.47 16.87 15.19
CA PRO A 447 35.93 16.79 13.82
C PRO A 447 35.31 15.56 13.11
N PRO A 448 35.02 15.66 11.79
CA PRO A 448 34.51 14.55 11.03
C PRO A 448 35.52 13.39 10.99
N PRO A 449 35.06 12.13 10.99
CA PRO A 449 35.95 10.97 10.87
C PRO A 449 36.69 11.02 9.54
N ALA A 450 37.94 10.61 9.54
CA ALA A 450 38.81 10.55 8.38
C ALA A 450 38.16 9.66 7.26
N PRO A 451 38.29 10.04 5.97
CA PRO A 451 37.75 9.24 4.90
C PRO A 451 38.46 7.89 4.83
N MET A 452 37.67 6.81 4.90
CA MET A 452 38.17 5.47 4.57
C MET A 452 38.58 5.40 3.11
N PRO A 453 39.65 4.67 2.75
CA PRO A 453 40.08 4.54 1.38
C PRO A 453 38.98 3.83 0.56
N MET A 454 38.56 4.44 -0.53
CA MET A 454 37.64 3.84 -1.48
C MET A 454 38.30 2.63 -2.16
N PRO A 455 37.60 1.50 -2.29
CA PRO A 455 38.07 0.41 -3.13
C PRO A 455 38.06 0.86 -4.60
N HIS A 456 39.16 0.58 -5.29
CA HIS A 456 39.28 0.82 -6.72
C HIS A 456 38.17 0.08 -7.48
N VAL A 457 37.32 0.83 -8.17
CA VAL A 457 36.34 0.29 -9.12
C VAL A 457 37.11 -0.18 -10.34
N ILE A 458 37.21 -1.49 -10.52
CA ILE A 458 37.55 -2.08 -11.80
C ILE A 458 36.25 -2.02 -12.62
N ALA A 459 36.24 -1.20 -13.67
CA ALA A 459 35.17 -1.14 -14.64
C ALA A 459 35.13 -2.47 -15.41
N GLY A 460 34.22 -3.35 -15.00
CA GLY A 460 33.81 -4.52 -15.77
C GLY A 460 32.46 -4.24 -16.40
N ASP A 461 32.42 -4.19 -17.71
CA ASP A 461 31.24 -4.17 -18.55
C ASP A 461 30.36 -5.38 -18.24
N GLN A 462 29.32 -5.20 -17.42
CA GLN A 462 28.34 -6.23 -17.09
C GLN A 462 26.95 -5.67 -17.37
N GLY A 463 26.42 -6.09 -18.51
CA GLY A 463 25.01 -5.93 -18.84
C GLY A 463 24.15 -6.40 -17.65
N MET A 464 23.24 -5.53 -17.23
CA MET A 464 22.37 -5.72 -16.08
C MET A 464 21.40 -6.87 -16.33
N THR A 465 21.73 -8.07 -15.86
CA THR A 465 20.77 -9.17 -15.75
C THR A 465 19.92 -8.92 -14.52
N VAL A 466 18.66 -8.57 -14.75
CA VAL A 466 17.62 -8.60 -13.70
C VAL A 466 17.48 -10.06 -13.28
N ASP A 467 17.74 -10.37 -12.02
CA ASP A 467 17.48 -11.70 -11.46
C ASP A 467 15.97 -11.91 -11.35
N LEU A 468 15.39 -12.54 -12.38
CA LEU A 468 13.98 -12.86 -12.49
C LEU A 468 13.59 -14.15 -11.78
N SER A 469 14.44 -14.70 -10.90
CA SER A 469 14.20 -15.99 -10.22
C SER A 469 13.01 -15.99 -9.25
N ARG A 470 12.28 -14.87 -9.12
CA ARG A 470 11.11 -14.71 -8.24
C ARG A 470 9.86 -14.26 -8.99
N THR A 471 9.55 -14.94 -10.07
CA THR A 471 8.35 -14.61 -10.83
C THR A 471 7.16 -15.45 -10.37
N VAL A 472 6.12 -14.79 -9.89
CA VAL A 472 4.83 -15.41 -9.59
C VAL A 472 3.95 -15.29 -10.83
N ALA A 473 3.60 -16.41 -11.45
CA ALA A 473 2.60 -16.43 -12.51
C ALA A 473 1.20 -16.24 -11.89
N ILE A 474 0.61 -15.07 -12.08
CA ILE A 474 -0.80 -14.84 -11.77
C ILE A 474 -1.57 -14.95 -13.08
N THR A 475 -2.44 -15.93 -13.22
CA THR A 475 -3.37 -16.06 -14.35
C THR A 475 -4.72 -15.46 -13.99
N ALA A 476 -5.33 -14.75 -14.93
CA ALA A 476 -6.68 -14.20 -14.79
C ALA A 476 -7.76 -15.32 -14.63
N ASP A 477 -7.44 -16.54 -15.08
CA ASP A 477 -8.20 -17.76 -14.82
C ASP A 477 -7.35 -18.66 -13.91
N GLY A 478 -7.77 -18.84 -12.66
CA GLY A 478 -7.04 -19.49 -11.58
C GLY A 478 -6.63 -20.96 -11.80
N ASP A 479 -6.68 -21.49 -13.02
CA ASP A 479 -6.40 -22.88 -13.33
C ASP A 479 -5.29 -23.13 -14.39
N ALA A 480 -4.70 -22.11 -14.99
CA ALA A 480 -3.91 -22.34 -16.21
C ALA A 480 -2.45 -22.78 -16.03
N PHE A 481 -1.83 -22.67 -14.85
CA PHE A 481 -0.45 -23.17 -14.64
C PHE A 481 -0.24 -23.68 -13.21
N LYS A 482 -0.95 -24.74 -12.84
CA LYS A 482 -0.45 -25.63 -11.79
C LYS A 482 0.69 -26.44 -12.42
N GLN A 483 1.92 -26.08 -12.07
CA GLN A 483 3.06 -26.92 -12.41
C GLN A 483 2.80 -28.29 -11.77
N ASN A 484 2.48 -29.29 -12.60
CA ASN A 484 2.16 -30.65 -12.14
C ASN A 484 3.47 -31.41 -11.90
N TYR A 485 3.94 -31.35 -10.66
CA TYR A 485 5.15 -32.12 -10.24
C TYR A 485 4.87 -33.60 -10.06
N GLY A 486 3.63 -34.03 -10.33
CA GLY A 486 3.15 -35.37 -10.06
C GLY A 486 2.24 -35.43 -8.83
N SER A 487 1.85 -36.58 -8.46
CA SER A 487 0.96 -36.87 -7.34
C SER A 487 1.45 -38.02 -6.50
N ILE A 488 1.03 -38.05 -5.24
CA ILE A 488 1.20 -39.22 -4.39
C ILE A 488 -0.16 -39.87 -4.18
N ARG A 489 -0.20 -41.20 -4.30
CA ARG A 489 -1.39 -42.01 -4.04
C ARG A 489 -1.11 -42.97 -2.88
N PHE A 490 -1.89 -42.87 -1.84
CA PHE A 490 -1.78 -43.81 -0.72
C PHE A 490 -2.29 -45.18 -1.13
N VAL A 491 -1.42 -46.18 -0.98
CA VAL A 491 -1.70 -47.61 -1.33
C VAL A 491 -1.97 -48.45 -0.10
N SER A 492 -1.59 -47.97 1.10
CA SER A 492 -1.92 -48.60 2.37
C SER A 492 -2.09 -47.60 3.50
N GLY A 493 -2.68 -48.02 4.63
CA GLY A 493 -2.90 -47.21 5.82
C GLY A 493 -4.21 -46.41 5.79
N PRO A 494 -4.40 -45.48 6.75
CA PRO A 494 -5.67 -44.74 6.94
C PRO A 494 -6.13 -43.88 5.75
N LEU A 495 -5.19 -43.51 4.88
CA LEU A 495 -5.49 -42.68 3.68
C LEU A 495 -5.50 -43.54 2.38
N SER A 496 -5.54 -44.86 2.47
CA SER A 496 -5.50 -45.76 1.31
C SER A 496 -6.54 -45.36 0.25
N GLY A 497 -6.10 -45.26 -1.01
CA GLY A 497 -6.93 -44.81 -2.14
C GLY A 497 -6.99 -43.28 -2.36
N GLN A 498 -6.58 -42.49 -1.41
CA GLN A 498 -6.53 -41.02 -1.57
C GLN A 498 -5.30 -40.60 -2.36
N GLN A 499 -5.46 -39.56 -3.16
CA GLN A 499 -4.42 -38.97 -3.99
C GLN A 499 -4.26 -37.47 -3.67
N PHE A 500 -3.00 -37.03 -3.59
CA PHE A 500 -2.64 -35.64 -3.32
C PHE A 500 -1.65 -35.15 -4.39
N GLN A 501 -1.84 -33.94 -4.91
CA GLN A 501 -0.89 -33.33 -5.84
C GLN A 501 0.36 -32.86 -5.08
N VAL A 502 1.54 -33.11 -5.64
CA VAL A 502 2.80 -32.61 -5.08
C VAL A 502 2.90 -31.12 -5.38
N LYS A 503 3.01 -30.30 -4.33
CA LYS A 503 3.17 -28.86 -4.42
C LYS A 503 4.64 -28.47 -4.47
N HIS A 504 4.93 -27.37 -5.10
CA HIS A 504 6.31 -26.84 -5.16
C HIS A 504 6.86 -26.55 -3.76
N GLU A 505 6.05 -25.90 -2.93
CA GLU A 505 6.35 -25.57 -1.53
C GLU A 505 6.38 -26.81 -0.61
N GLY A 506 5.80 -27.90 -1.08
CA GLY A 506 5.67 -29.13 -0.37
C GLY A 506 4.57 -29.15 0.69
N ASP A 507 4.23 -30.38 1.13
CA ASP A 507 3.31 -30.65 2.23
C ASP A 507 3.97 -31.50 3.30
N PHE A 508 3.67 -31.21 4.56
CA PHE A 508 4.01 -32.11 5.66
C PHE A 508 2.96 -33.21 5.79
N ILE A 509 3.42 -34.44 5.92
CA ILE A 509 2.60 -35.60 6.23
C ILE A 509 2.87 -36.00 7.67
N GLY A 510 1.82 -36.14 8.47
CA GLY A 510 1.97 -36.48 9.88
C GLY A 510 0.64 -36.71 10.57
N ARG A 511 0.64 -36.98 11.90
CA ARG A 511 -0.59 -37.31 12.63
C ARG A 511 -1.33 -36.08 13.21
N ASP A 512 -0.72 -34.89 13.19
CA ASP A 512 -1.25 -33.69 13.83
C ASP A 512 -1.67 -32.65 12.77
N GLY A 513 -2.97 -32.41 12.66
CA GLY A 513 -3.54 -31.46 11.72
C GLY A 513 -3.16 -30.00 11.96
N GLY A 514 -2.64 -29.64 13.13
CA GLY A 514 -2.12 -28.30 13.41
C GLY A 514 -0.72 -28.07 12.84
N SER A 515 -0.01 -29.13 12.45
CA SER A 515 1.37 -29.07 11.96
C SER A 515 1.63 -29.86 10.67
N SER A 516 0.62 -30.52 10.09
CA SER A 516 0.71 -31.30 8.86
C SER A 516 -0.49 -31.08 7.98
N GLN A 517 -0.28 -30.92 6.66
CA GLN A 517 -1.31 -30.72 5.66
C GLN A 517 -2.01 -32.02 5.27
N ILE A 518 -1.25 -33.13 5.27
CA ILE A 518 -1.77 -34.48 5.02
C ILE A 518 -1.75 -35.24 6.35
N VAL A 519 -2.95 -35.48 6.90
CA VAL A 519 -3.08 -36.01 8.27
C VAL A 519 -3.34 -37.52 8.26
N ILE A 520 -2.45 -38.27 8.91
CA ILE A 520 -2.58 -39.71 9.11
C ILE A 520 -2.86 -39.98 10.60
N GLY A 521 -4.10 -40.28 10.96
CA GLY A 521 -4.58 -40.43 12.34
C GLY A 521 -4.08 -41.72 13.04
N ASP A 522 -2.77 -42.04 12.97
CA ASP A 522 -2.15 -43.20 13.61
C ASP A 522 -1.09 -42.74 14.63
N PRO A 523 -1.14 -43.23 15.89
CA PRO A 523 -0.19 -42.85 16.94
C PRO A 523 1.27 -43.21 16.66
N ARG A 524 1.53 -44.15 15.74
CA ARG A 524 2.88 -44.56 15.29
C ARG A 524 3.48 -43.55 14.32
N ILE A 525 2.68 -42.65 13.72
CA ILE A 525 3.16 -41.56 12.89
C ILE A 525 3.53 -40.37 13.79
N SER A 526 4.64 -39.69 13.52
CA SER A 526 5.05 -38.48 14.23
C SER A 526 4.12 -37.31 13.91
N LYS A 527 4.04 -36.30 14.77
CA LYS A 527 3.20 -35.12 14.54
C LYS A 527 3.46 -34.51 13.16
N ARG A 528 4.73 -34.27 12.83
CA ARG A 528 5.28 -34.09 11.49
C ARG A 528 6.21 -35.27 11.23
N HIS A 529 5.93 -36.09 10.23
CA HIS A 529 6.70 -37.29 9.97
C HIS A 529 7.65 -37.12 8.80
N VAL A 530 7.14 -36.69 7.67
CA VAL A 530 7.90 -36.48 6.44
C VAL A 530 7.36 -35.22 5.73
N TRP A 531 8.25 -34.50 5.08
CA TRP A 531 7.90 -33.46 4.13
C TRP A 531 8.07 -34.00 2.71
N ILE A 532 7.16 -33.62 1.80
CA ILE A 532 7.26 -33.88 0.38
C ILE A 532 7.06 -32.63 -0.41
N GLY A 533 7.97 -32.30 -1.30
CA GLY A 533 7.90 -31.08 -2.12
C GLY A 533 8.99 -31.04 -3.17
N VAL A 534 9.28 -29.85 -3.74
CA VAL A 534 10.25 -29.75 -4.82
C VAL A 534 11.49 -28.98 -4.36
N LYS A 535 12.64 -29.59 -4.51
CA LYS A 535 13.97 -28.97 -4.33
C LYS A 535 14.79 -29.18 -5.60
N GLY A 536 15.35 -28.09 -6.15
CA GLY A 536 16.16 -28.16 -7.36
C GLY A 536 15.44 -28.79 -8.58
N GLY A 537 14.13 -28.58 -8.70
CA GLY A 537 13.30 -29.08 -9.80
C GLY A 537 12.96 -30.59 -9.70
N ARG A 538 13.30 -31.26 -8.61
CA ARG A 538 12.98 -32.66 -8.34
C ARG A 538 12.04 -32.76 -7.15
N VAL A 539 11.16 -33.76 -7.19
CA VAL A 539 10.36 -34.11 -6.02
C VAL A 539 11.26 -34.82 -5.01
N ILE A 540 11.29 -34.27 -3.81
CA ILE A 540 12.11 -34.72 -2.70
C ILE A 540 11.18 -35.09 -1.54
N ILE A 541 11.52 -36.16 -0.83
CA ILE A 541 11.02 -36.39 0.53
C ILE A 541 12.11 -36.09 1.55
N GLU A 542 11.71 -35.57 2.70
CA GLU A 542 12.62 -35.26 3.80
C GLU A 542 11.99 -35.70 5.12
N ASP A 543 12.64 -36.66 5.80
CA ASP A 543 12.18 -37.14 7.10
C ASP A 543 12.32 -36.04 8.16
N GLN A 544 11.26 -35.75 8.88
CA GLN A 544 11.22 -34.69 9.87
C GLN A 544 11.64 -35.17 11.26
N ASN A 545 12.71 -35.91 11.31
CA ASN A 545 13.22 -36.58 12.52
C ASN A 545 12.14 -37.45 13.16
N SER A 546 11.49 -38.25 12.32
CA SER A 546 10.37 -39.09 12.73
C SER A 546 10.83 -40.22 13.68
N ARG A 547 9.96 -40.64 14.63
CA ARG A 547 10.28 -41.69 15.59
C ARG A 547 10.54 -43.03 14.92
N ASN A 548 9.71 -43.40 13.96
CA ASN A 548 9.69 -44.71 13.33
C ASN A 548 10.30 -44.74 11.92
N GLY A 549 10.84 -43.62 11.45
CA GLY A 549 11.58 -43.50 10.19
C GLY A 549 10.70 -43.47 8.94
N THR A 550 11.33 -43.02 7.86
CA THR A 550 10.80 -43.00 6.48
C THR A 550 11.71 -43.88 5.61
N PHE A 551 11.13 -44.68 4.72
CA PHE A 551 11.85 -45.61 3.85
C PHE A 551 11.36 -45.47 2.41
N VAL A 552 12.22 -45.74 1.43
CA VAL A 552 11.86 -45.71 0.00
C VAL A 552 12.01 -47.13 -0.57
N ASN A 553 10.97 -47.58 -1.25
CA ASN A 553 10.83 -48.84 -1.97
C ASN A 553 10.88 -50.10 -1.11
N ASP A 554 11.72 -50.21 -0.08
CA ASP A 554 11.83 -51.37 0.79
C ASP A 554 11.87 -50.96 2.28
N PRO A 555 10.97 -51.48 3.13
CA PRO A 555 10.96 -51.17 4.57
C PRO A 555 12.22 -51.65 5.31
N ARG A 556 13.04 -52.50 4.69
CA ARG A 556 14.33 -52.96 5.23
C ARG A 556 15.50 -52.09 4.79
N SER A 557 15.27 -51.14 3.86
CA SER A 557 16.31 -50.19 3.46
C SER A 557 16.72 -49.29 4.63
N PRO A 558 17.90 -48.65 4.59
CA PRO A 558 18.24 -47.64 5.57
C PRO A 558 17.18 -46.51 5.59
N ARG A 559 16.92 -45.98 6.77
CA ARG A 559 16.07 -44.77 6.91
C ARG A 559 16.63 -43.65 6.06
N VAL A 560 15.75 -42.95 5.34
CA VAL A 560 16.15 -41.78 4.57
C VAL A 560 16.01 -40.52 5.42
N THR A 561 16.99 -39.63 5.36
CA THR A 561 16.89 -38.29 5.89
C THR A 561 16.31 -37.38 4.82
N GLU A 562 16.80 -37.52 3.59
CA GLU A 562 16.32 -36.84 2.38
C GLU A 562 16.54 -37.77 1.19
N ALA A 563 15.56 -37.85 0.28
CA ALA A 563 15.71 -38.67 -0.93
C ALA A 563 14.89 -38.05 -2.10
N PRO A 564 15.44 -38.04 -3.32
CA PRO A 564 14.67 -37.74 -4.52
C PRO A 564 13.71 -38.90 -4.85
N LEU A 565 12.51 -38.57 -5.33
CA LEU A 565 11.54 -39.56 -5.81
C LEU A 565 11.51 -39.57 -7.34
N ASN A 566 11.50 -40.78 -7.89
CA ASN A 566 11.24 -41.06 -9.29
C ASN A 566 9.82 -41.62 -9.44
N ALA A 567 9.24 -41.52 -10.65
CA ALA A 567 7.93 -42.11 -10.93
C ALA A 567 7.89 -43.61 -10.57
N GLY A 568 6.90 -44.00 -9.79
CA GLY A 568 6.73 -45.37 -9.30
C GLY A 568 7.43 -45.66 -7.98
N ASP A 569 8.22 -44.74 -7.44
CA ASP A 569 8.82 -44.94 -6.10
C ASP A 569 7.73 -44.97 -5.03
N THR A 570 7.90 -45.91 -4.09
CA THR A 570 7.01 -46.10 -2.95
C THR A 570 7.66 -45.56 -1.68
N VAL A 571 6.99 -44.69 -0.96
CA VAL A 571 7.42 -44.18 0.34
C VAL A 571 6.65 -44.88 1.45
N ILE A 572 7.40 -45.40 2.44
CA ILE A 572 6.89 -46.18 3.55
C ILE A 572 7.11 -45.38 4.83
N LEU A 573 6.04 -45.13 5.59
CA LEU A 573 6.08 -44.41 6.84
C LEU A 573 6.01 -45.34 8.03
N GLY A 574 7.11 -45.37 8.79
CA GLY A 574 7.27 -46.21 9.96
C GLY A 574 7.72 -47.65 9.65
N GLU A 575 8.54 -48.24 10.53
CA GLU A 575 9.07 -49.61 10.41
C GLU A 575 8.00 -50.70 10.30
N SER A 576 6.79 -50.41 10.79
CA SER A 576 5.66 -51.33 10.76
C SER A 576 4.75 -51.15 9.55
N ASP A 577 5.19 -50.41 8.53
CA ASP A 577 4.40 -50.12 7.32
C ASP A 577 3.01 -49.52 7.66
N VAL A 578 3.01 -48.48 8.46
CA VAL A 578 1.78 -47.86 8.98
C VAL A 578 1.00 -47.20 7.87
N ALA A 579 1.70 -46.59 6.91
CA ALA A 579 1.14 -46.00 5.72
C ALA A 579 2.17 -46.03 4.59
N ARG A 580 1.70 -46.22 3.37
CA ARG A 580 2.51 -46.27 2.17
C ARG A 580 1.86 -45.49 1.06
N PHE A 581 2.63 -44.68 0.34
CA PHE A 581 2.16 -43.98 -0.86
C PHE A 581 3.15 -44.17 -2.02
N GLU A 582 2.62 -44.18 -3.23
CA GLU A 582 3.37 -44.22 -4.48
C GLU A 582 3.41 -42.82 -5.11
N PHE A 583 4.56 -42.46 -5.68
CA PHE A 583 4.74 -41.22 -6.42
C PHE A 583 4.51 -41.44 -7.92
N HIS A 584 3.60 -40.66 -8.51
CA HIS A 584 3.26 -40.73 -9.94
C HIS A 584 3.58 -39.40 -10.60
N VAL A 585 4.27 -39.43 -11.74
CA VAL A 585 4.44 -38.29 -12.65
C VAL A 585 3.37 -38.44 -13.74
N ASN A 586 2.46 -37.49 -13.85
CA ASN A 586 1.39 -37.48 -14.87
C ASN A 586 1.90 -36.97 -16.21
#